data_c368690fa1e7ec29d7550a381190b5e6
#
_entry.id   c368690fa1e7ec29d7550a381190b5e6
#
_cell.length_a   1.000
_cell.length_b   1.000
_cell.length_c   1.000
_cell.angle_alpha   90.00
_cell.angle_beta   90.00
_cell.angle_gamma   90.00
#
_symmetry.space_group_name_H-M   'P 1'
#
loop_
_entity.id
_entity.type
_entity.pdbx_description
1 polymer ?
#
loop_
_entity_poly.entity_id
_entity_poly.type
_entity_poly.pdbx_seq_one_letter_code
_entity_poly.pdbx_strand_id
1 'polypeptide(L)'
;GLNRLTISLDSINEDIFKKMSGRTQGPKNTLEGIKIASELGFDPIKINVVVQRGVNDNTLVDTARYFKGTGAIVRFIEFMDVGTKNGWELSQVVTSEEVIDMIGAKFPLEAIEANYDGEVASRYRYLDGEGEIGVISSVSDPFCGSCSRARLSTDGKLVTCLFATGGIDLKSALRSDASDADIAEIIAKVWNGRDDRYSDLRSKNTEFNTGSSVDGDKVEMYYIGG
;
A
#
# COMPACT_ATOMS: atom_id res chain seq x y z
N GLY A 1 6.03 -15.83 -16.93
CA GLY A 1 4.81 -15.05 -17.02
C GLY A 1 4.74 -13.84 -16.07
N LEU A 2 5.72 -13.62 -15.20
CA LEU A 2 5.78 -12.44 -14.34
C LEU A 2 6.39 -11.27 -15.11
N ASN A 3 5.64 -10.16 -15.22
CA ASN A 3 6.06 -8.99 -16.01
C ASN A 3 6.35 -7.76 -15.15
N ARG A 4 5.73 -7.64 -13.98
CA ARG A 4 5.74 -6.46 -13.12
C ARG A 4 6.16 -6.81 -11.71
N LEU A 5 6.81 -5.87 -11.04
CA LEU A 5 7.20 -6.01 -9.64
C LEU A 5 6.73 -4.84 -8.80
N THR A 6 6.39 -5.13 -7.54
CA THR A 6 6.24 -4.13 -6.49
C THR A 6 7.15 -4.50 -5.35
N ILE A 7 8.03 -3.58 -4.95
CA ILE A 7 9.08 -3.82 -3.96
C ILE A 7 8.91 -2.78 -2.85
N SER A 8 8.94 -3.21 -1.58
CA SER A 8 8.88 -2.30 -0.44
C SER A 8 10.28 -1.80 -0.08
N LEU A 9 10.41 -0.47 0.02
CA LEU A 9 11.66 0.20 0.38
C LEU A 9 11.35 1.54 1.06
N ASP A 10 11.16 1.54 2.37
CA ASP A 10 10.70 2.72 3.11
C ASP A 10 11.75 3.84 3.23
N SER A 11 13.03 3.56 2.97
CA SER A 11 14.09 4.56 2.84
C SER A 11 15.33 3.98 2.15
N ILE A 12 16.07 4.85 1.47
CA ILE A 12 17.43 4.57 0.96
C ILE A 12 18.49 4.81 2.05
N ASN A 13 18.14 5.50 3.14
CA ASN A 13 19.00 5.69 4.29
C ASN A 13 19.05 4.41 5.14
N GLU A 14 20.25 3.95 5.49
CA GLU A 14 20.46 2.66 6.16
C GLU A 14 19.77 2.58 7.53
N ASP A 15 19.94 3.63 8.36
CA ASP A 15 19.41 3.62 9.73
C ASP A 15 17.90 3.69 9.75
N ILE A 16 17.33 4.52 8.88
CA ILE A 16 15.88 4.66 8.72
C ILE A 16 15.27 3.37 8.16
N PHE A 17 15.90 2.76 7.15
CA PHE A 17 15.45 1.48 6.60
C PHE A 17 15.43 0.38 7.66
N LYS A 18 16.48 0.28 8.48
CA LYS A 18 16.53 -0.69 9.59
C LYS A 18 15.43 -0.45 10.60
N LYS A 19 15.22 0.82 10.97
CA LYS A 19 14.15 1.21 11.91
C LYS A 19 12.77 0.84 11.40
N MET A 20 12.46 1.15 10.13
CA MET A 20 11.15 0.90 9.52
C MET A 20 10.90 -0.60 9.27
N SER A 21 11.89 -1.29 8.72
CA SER A 21 11.78 -2.71 8.34
C SER A 21 11.94 -3.69 9.50
N GLY A 22 12.48 -3.25 10.65
CA GLY A 22 12.88 -4.11 11.76
C GLY A 22 14.05 -5.05 11.43
N ARG A 23 14.73 -4.84 10.29
CA ARG A 23 15.85 -5.68 9.84
C ARG A 23 17.18 -5.15 10.36
N THR A 24 18.15 -6.05 10.51
CA THR A 24 19.52 -5.70 10.88
C THR A 24 20.37 -5.23 9.68
N GLN A 25 19.98 -5.64 8.47
CA GLN A 25 20.66 -5.28 7.23
C GLN A 25 20.06 -4.01 6.63
N GLY A 26 20.90 -3.19 5.99
CA GLY A 26 20.48 -1.98 5.29
C GLY A 26 19.83 -2.26 3.93
N PRO A 27 19.48 -1.21 3.16
CA PRO A 27 18.70 -1.32 1.91
C PRO A 27 19.51 -1.85 0.71
N LYS A 28 20.82 -2.05 0.85
CA LYS A 28 21.74 -2.38 -0.25
C LYS A 28 21.25 -3.56 -1.11
N ASN A 29 20.87 -4.66 -0.47
CA ASN A 29 20.41 -5.85 -1.20
C ASN A 29 19.07 -5.60 -1.93
N THR A 30 18.18 -4.80 -1.35
CA THR A 30 16.91 -4.40 -1.98
C THR A 30 17.18 -3.52 -3.20
N LEU A 31 18.08 -2.53 -3.08
CA LEU A 31 18.48 -1.65 -4.18
C LEU A 31 19.15 -2.43 -5.32
N GLU A 32 20.04 -3.37 -5.01
CA GLU A 32 20.64 -4.26 -6.01
C GLU A 32 19.59 -5.14 -6.70
N GLY A 33 18.64 -5.69 -5.94
CA GLY A 33 17.53 -6.46 -6.50
C GLY A 33 16.65 -5.64 -7.44
N ILE A 34 16.38 -4.37 -7.14
CA ILE A 34 15.65 -3.45 -8.02
C ILE A 34 16.42 -3.23 -9.32
N LYS A 35 17.73 -2.99 -9.24
CA LYS A 35 18.60 -2.82 -10.40
C LYS A 35 18.58 -4.06 -11.30
N ILE A 36 18.80 -5.25 -10.74
CA ILE A 36 18.75 -6.52 -11.46
C ILE A 36 17.39 -6.74 -12.12
N ALA A 37 16.29 -6.43 -11.41
CA ALA A 37 14.95 -6.54 -11.96
C ALA A 37 14.75 -5.64 -13.20
N SER A 38 15.27 -4.42 -13.15
CA SER A 38 15.26 -3.49 -14.29
C SER A 38 16.08 -4.03 -15.47
N GLU A 39 17.28 -4.54 -15.21
CA GLU A 39 18.16 -5.13 -16.23
C GLU A 39 17.53 -6.38 -16.88
N LEU A 40 16.70 -7.13 -16.15
CA LEU A 40 15.93 -8.28 -16.65
C LEU A 40 14.66 -7.90 -17.41
N GLY A 41 14.34 -6.61 -17.53
CA GLY A 41 13.20 -6.10 -18.30
C GLY A 41 11.86 -6.19 -17.58
N PHE A 42 11.81 -6.25 -16.25
CA PHE A 42 10.55 -6.07 -15.53
C PHE A 42 10.07 -4.61 -15.65
N ASP A 43 8.84 -4.42 -16.16
CA ASP A 43 8.24 -3.10 -16.35
C ASP A 43 6.71 -3.14 -16.18
N PRO A 44 6.12 -2.27 -15.36
CA PRO A 44 6.78 -1.33 -14.45
C PRO A 44 7.32 -2.00 -13.18
N ILE A 45 8.41 -1.43 -12.64
CA ILE A 45 8.87 -1.68 -11.28
C ILE A 45 8.32 -0.58 -10.38
N LYS A 46 7.53 -0.95 -9.38
CA LYS A 46 6.94 -0.03 -8.41
C LYS A 46 7.64 -0.16 -7.05
N ILE A 47 8.04 0.96 -6.47
CA ILE A 47 8.69 1.01 -5.16
C ILE A 47 7.68 1.59 -4.15
N ASN A 48 7.25 0.78 -3.20
CA ASN A 48 6.35 1.22 -2.14
C ASN A 48 7.15 1.78 -0.97
N VAL A 49 6.81 2.99 -0.56
CA VAL A 49 7.38 3.71 0.58
C VAL A 49 6.24 4.08 1.51
N VAL A 50 6.13 3.45 2.67
CA VAL A 50 5.23 3.92 3.72
C VAL A 50 5.83 5.15 4.37
N VAL A 51 5.09 6.24 4.46
CA VAL A 51 5.57 7.52 4.97
C VAL A 51 5.06 7.74 6.39
N GLN A 52 5.98 7.81 7.34
CA GLN A 52 5.68 8.06 8.76
C GLN A 52 6.37 9.33 9.24
N ARG A 53 5.58 10.27 9.76
CA ARG A 53 6.06 11.55 10.30
C ARG A 53 7.05 11.35 11.44
N GLY A 54 8.16 12.08 11.40
CA GLY A 54 9.23 11.98 12.38
C GLY A 54 10.09 10.73 12.28
N VAL A 55 9.91 9.93 11.22
CA VAL A 55 10.71 8.72 10.97
C VAL A 55 11.43 8.80 9.64
N ASN A 56 10.71 8.82 8.50
CA ASN A 56 11.30 8.86 7.16
C ASN A 56 10.79 10.01 6.28
N ASP A 57 9.93 10.87 6.78
CA ASP A 57 9.37 12.02 6.08
C ASP A 57 10.44 13.00 5.57
N ASN A 58 11.57 13.10 6.27
CA ASN A 58 12.72 13.92 5.86
C ASN A 58 13.57 13.31 4.73
N THR A 59 13.32 12.07 4.29
CA THR A 59 14.08 11.37 3.25
C THR A 59 13.31 11.17 1.94
N LEU A 60 12.07 11.67 1.84
CA LEU A 60 11.19 11.47 0.68
C LEU A 60 11.78 12.07 -0.60
N VAL A 61 12.30 13.30 -0.51
CA VAL A 61 12.91 14.00 -1.66
C VAL A 61 14.16 13.26 -2.14
N ASP A 62 14.96 12.73 -1.23
CA ASP A 62 16.17 11.97 -1.60
C ASP A 62 15.80 10.62 -2.23
N THR A 63 14.75 9.96 -1.73
CA THR A 63 14.22 8.74 -2.33
C THR A 63 13.65 9.01 -3.72
N ALA A 64 12.86 10.06 -3.89
CA ALA A 64 12.36 10.49 -5.21
C ALA A 64 13.51 10.79 -6.18
N ARG A 65 14.53 11.53 -5.74
CA ARG A 65 15.72 11.85 -6.53
C ARG A 65 16.50 10.61 -6.97
N TYR A 66 16.62 9.62 -6.07
CA TYR A 66 17.36 8.39 -6.35
C TYR A 66 16.73 7.58 -7.50
N PHE A 67 15.40 7.52 -7.55
CA PHE A 67 14.68 6.74 -8.55
C PHE A 67 14.26 7.55 -9.79
N LYS A 68 14.33 8.88 -9.74
CA LYS A 68 14.03 9.74 -10.89
C LYS A 68 14.92 9.39 -12.08
N GLY A 69 14.32 9.23 -13.27
CA GLY A 69 15.04 8.85 -14.50
C GLY A 69 15.42 7.37 -14.61
N THR A 70 15.12 6.52 -13.60
CA THR A 70 15.44 5.08 -13.63
C THR A 70 14.37 4.21 -14.28
N GLY A 71 13.18 4.74 -14.55
CA GLY A 71 12.00 4.00 -14.99
C GLY A 71 11.21 3.36 -13.82
N ALA A 72 11.76 3.31 -12.60
CA ALA A 72 11.02 2.85 -11.45
C ALA A 72 10.03 3.91 -10.94
N ILE A 73 8.82 3.48 -10.55
CA ILE A 73 7.76 4.36 -10.04
C ILE A 73 7.74 4.28 -8.52
N VAL A 74 8.14 5.36 -7.84
CA VAL A 74 8.02 5.43 -6.38
C VAL A 74 6.59 5.75 -5.99
N ARG A 75 5.99 4.94 -5.10
CA ARG A 75 4.66 5.16 -4.56
C ARG A 75 4.74 5.43 -3.07
N PHE A 76 4.47 6.66 -2.68
CA PHE A 76 4.41 7.08 -1.30
C PHE A 76 3.03 6.76 -0.73
N ILE A 77 2.99 6.06 0.40
CA ILE A 77 1.79 5.53 1.03
C ILE A 77 1.64 6.16 2.41
N GLU A 78 0.52 6.77 2.68
CA GLU A 78 0.23 7.28 4.02
C GLU A 78 0.28 6.17 5.06
N PHE A 79 0.90 6.45 6.22
CA PHE A 79 0.98 5.47 7.33
C PHE A 79 -0.40 5.13 7.85
N MET A 80 -0.73 3.85 7.85
CA MET A 80 -2.06 3.33 8.15
C MET A 80 -2.09 2.49 9.41
N ASP A 81 -3.25 2.40 10.05
CA ASP A 81 -3.58 1.58 11.20
C ASP A 81 -3.87 0.10 10.85
N VAL A 82 -3.01 -0.51 10.01
CA VAL A 82 -3.13 -1.93 9.62
C VAL A 82 -2.69 -2.83 10.76
N GLY A 83 -3.51 -3.84 11.05
CA GLY A 83 -3.26 -4.71 12.22
C GLY A 83 -3.45 -3.97 13.54
N THR A 84 -2.89 -4.53 14.60
CA THR A 84 -3.01 -4.00 15.97
C THR A 84 -1.66 -3.68 16.62
N LYS A 85 -0.54 -4.02 15.97
CA LYS A 85 0.80 -3.99 16.58
C LYS A 85 1.66 -2.78 16.16
N ASN A 86 1.23 -1.98 15.20
CA ASN A 86 2.06 -0.92 14.62
C ASN A 86 2.09 0.40 15.44
N GLY A 87 1.30 0.50 16.52
CA GLY A 87 1.25 1.69 17.37
C GLY A 87 0.84 2.96 16.62
N TRP A 88 -0.05 2.83 15.65
CA TRP A 88 -0.47 3.93 14.78
C TRP A 88 -1.17 5.04 15.54
N GLU A 89 -0.79 6.28 15.23
CA GLU A 89 -1.45 7.50 15.67
C GLU A 89 -1.64 8.43 14.48
N LEU A 90 -2.76 9.17 14.44
CA LEU A 90 -3.05 10.11 13.35
C LEU A 90 -1.96 11.20 13.21
N SER A 91 -1.35 11.60 14.31
CA SER A 91 -0.24 12.56 14.35
C SER A 91 1.00 12.13 13.56
N GLN A 92 1.12 10.83 13.30
CA GLN A 92 2.24 10.25 12.54
C GLN A 92 1.97 10.19 11.03
N VAL A 93 0.78 10.58 10.59
CA VAL A 93 0.43 10.57 9.17
C VAL A 93 1.01 11.82 8.50
N VAL A 94 1.72 11.61 7.39
CA VAL A 94 2.07 12.64 6.42
C VAL A 94 1.09 12.47 5.28
N THR A 95 0.29 13.49 4.99
CA THR A 95 -0.74 13.41 3.96
C THR A 95 -0.13 13.36 2.56
N SER A 96 -0.86 12.81 1.60
CA SER A 96 -0.44 12.78 0.20
C SER A 96 -0.19 14.18 -0.36
N GLU A 97 -0.95 15.18 0.06
CA GLU A 97 -0.76 16.59 -0.31
C GLU A 97 0.61 17.10 0.19
N GLU A 98 0.95 16.87 1.48
CA GLU A 98 2.25 17.23 2.03
C GLU A 98 3.41 16.53 1.28
N VAL A 99 3.25 15.26 0.90
CA VAL A 99 4.26 14.53 0.12
C VAL A 99 4.46 15.17 -1.25
N ILE A 100 3.37 15.52 -1.94
CA ILE A 100 3.41 16.17 -3.26
C ILE A 100 4.08 17.54 -3.15
N ASP A 101 3.75 18.33 -2.13
CA ASP A 101 4.35 19.65 -1.89
C ASP A 101 5.85 19.54 -1.64
N MET A 102 6.28 18.62 -0.77
CA MET A 102 7.70 18.42 -0.47
C MET A 102 8.52 18.02 -1.70
N ILE A 103 8.00 17.10 -2.51
CA ILE A 103 8.69 16.63 -3.72
C ILE A 103 8.60 17.69 -4.82
N GLY A 104 7.41 18.27 -5.03
CA GLY A 104 7.12 19.29 -6.05
C GLY A 104 7.94 20.57 -5.88
N ALA A 105 8.28 20.94 -4.64
CA ALA A 105 9.18 22.06 -4.35
C ALA A 105 10.60 21.87 -4.90
N LYS A 106 11.02 20.63 -5.19
CA LYS A 106 12.34 20.30 -5.76
C LYS A 106 12.25 19.80 -7.19
N PHE A 107 11.23 19.05 -7.52
CA PHE A 107 10.98 18.43 -8.80
C PHE A 107 9.54 18.76 -9.20
N PRO A 108 9.31 19.80 -10.03
CA PRO A 108 7.97 20.18 -10.45
C PRO A 108 7.17 19.00 -11.01
N LEU A 109 5.95 18.87 -10.51
CA LEU A 109 5.05 17.75 -10.79
C LEU A 109 3.76 18.25 -11.47
N GLU A 110 3.16 17.39 -12.28
CA GLU A 110 1.79 17.55 -12.74
C GLU A 110 1.00 16.26 -12.55
N ALA A 111 -0.27 16.40 -12.15
CA ALA A 111 -1.16 15.25 -12.03
C ALA A 111 -1.46 14.65 -13.41
N ILE A 112 -1.52 13.33 -13.47
CA ILE A 112 -1.89 12.58 -14.67
C ILE A 112 -3.00 11.58 -14.37
N GLU A 113 -3.75 11.18 -15.39
CA GLU A 113 -4.87 10.27 -15.29
C GLU A 113 -4.46 8.88 -14.77
N ALA A 114 -5.38 8.21 -14.09
CA ALA A 114 -5.23 6.82 -13.69
C ALA A 114 -5.11 5.90 -14.91
N ASN A 115 -4.33 4.82 -14.81
CA ASN A 115 -4.20 3.85 -15.89
C ASN A 115 -5.47 2.99 -16.08
N TYR A 116 -6.26 2.82 -15.01
CA TYR A 116 -7.48 1.99 -14.99
C TYR A 116 -8.36 2.37 -13.78
N ASP A 117 -9.64 2.05 -13.87
CA ASP A 117 -10.58 2.27 -12.79
C ASP A 117 -10.19 1.50 -11.53
N GLY A 118 -10.19 2.17 -10.37
CA GLY A 118 -9.79 1.58 -9.09
C GLY A 118 -8.27 1.52 -8.88
N GLU A 119 -7.46 2.21 -9.71
CA GLU A 119 -6.04 2.42 -9.40
C GLU A 119 -5.93 3.19 -8.08
N VAL A 120 -5.19 2.59 -7.12
CA VAL A 120 -5.13 3.13 -5.74
C VAL A 120 -4.19 4.31 -5.58
N ALA A 121 -3.28 4.50 -6.51
CA ALA A 121 -2.31 5.59 -6.48
C ALA A 121 -2.76 6.73 -7.40
N SER A 122 -2.87 7.94 -6.87
CA SER A 122 -2.90 9.15 -7.67
C SER A 122 -1.52 9.38 -8.27
N ARG A 123 -1.45 9.63 -9.57
CA ARG A 123 -0.21 9.65 -10.34
C ARG A 123 0.23 11.07 -10.65
N TYR A 124 1.54 11.31 -10.58
CA TYR A 124 2.16 12.60 -10.90
C TYR A 124 3.42 12.36 -11.73
N ARG A 125 3.54 13.02 -12.88
CA ARG A 125 4.78 12.98 -13.66
C ARG A 125 5.67 14.17 -13.35
N TYR A 126 6.96 13.97 -13.48
CA TYR A 126 7.93 15.07 -13.44
C TYR A 126 7.82 15.91 -14.72
N LEU A 127 7.79 17.25 -14.60
CA LEU A 127 7.65 18.15 -15.76
C LEU A 127 8.84 18.07 -16.73
N ASP A 128 9.99 17.59 -16.29
CA ASP A 128 11.17 17.37 -17.14
C ASP A 128 11.14 16.03 -17.91
N GLY A 129 10.08 15.23 -17.73
CA GLY A 129 9.89 13.96 -18.44
C GLY A 129 10.65 12.77 -17.84
N GLU A 130 11.33 12.94 -16.71
CA GLU A 130 12.17 11.91 -16.07
C GLU A 130 11.37 10.92 -15.20
N GLY A 131 10.17 10.53 -15.64
CA GLY A 131 9.33 9.53 -14.98
C GLY A 131 8.19 10.09 -14.15
N GLU A 132 7.69 9.26 -13.25
CA GLU A 132 6.52 9.57 -12.42
C GLU A 132 6.66 9.08 -10.99
N ILE A 133 5.83 9.62 -10.11
CA ILE A 133 5.57 9.12 -8.76
C ILE A 133 4.09 8.84 -8.58
N GLY A 134 3.75 8.07 -7.56
CA GLY A 134 2.37 7.90 -7.10
C GLY A 134 2.23 8.25 -5.62
N VAL A 135 1.04 8.64 -5.21
CA VAL A 135 0.67 8.76 -3.79
C VAL A 135 -0.57 7.93 -3.51
N ILE A 136 -0.61 7.29 -2.35
CA ILE A 136 -1.73 6.45 -1.91
C ILE A 136 -2.32 7.04 -0.64
N SER A 137 -3.42 7.79 -0.80
CA SER A 137 -4.10 8.56 0.24
C SER A 137 -5.03 7.68 1.08
N SER A 138 -4.45 6.70 1.77
CA SER A 138 -5.23 5.71 2.52
C SER A 138 -5.96 6.28 3.75
N VAL A 139 -5.55 7.47 4.21
CA VAL A 139 -6.05 8.14 5.41
C VAL A 139 -6.72 9.47 5.08
N SER A 140 -6.04 10.35 4.33
CA SER A 140 -6.53 11.70 4.04
C SER A 140 -7.65 11.72 2.98
N ASP A 141 -7.58 10.85 1.98
CA ASP A 141 -8.58 10.72 0.91
C ASP A 141 -8.85 9.24 0.58
N PRO A 142 -9.64 8.55 1.42
CA PRO A 142 -9.89 7.12 1.27
C PRO A 142 -10.67 6.78 -0.01
N PHE A 143 -10.31 5.66 -0.64
CA PHE A 143 -10.87 5.18 -1.90
C PHE A 143 -11.69 3.87 -1.74
N CYS A 144 -12.41 3.71 -0.63
CA CYS A 144 -13.18 2.50 -0.34
C CYS A 144 -14.28 2.21 -1.38
N GLY A 145 -14.90 3.26 -1.92
CA GLY A 145 -16.03 3.13 -2.85
C GLY A 145 -15.69 2.46 -4.19
N SER A 146 -14.44 2.59 -4.65
CA SER A 146 -13.94 1.98 -5.90
C SER A 146 -12.98 0.80 -5.66
N CYS A 147 -12.87 0.30 -4.42
CA CYS A 147 -11.93 -0.74 -4.08
C CYS A 147 -12.31 -2.09 -4.70
N SER A 148 -11.48 -2.61 -5.61
CA SER A 148 -11.64 -3.90 -6.31
C SER A 148 -10.68 -4.99 -5.81
N ARG A 149 -10.20 -4.90 -4.56
CA ARG A 149 -9.15 -5.78 -4.02
C ARG A 149 -9.72 -6.83 -3.09
N ALA A 150 -9.16 -8.04 -3.18
CA ALA A 150 -9.30 -9.11 -2.21
C ALA A 150 -7.95 -9.78 -1.97
N ARG A 151 -7.81 -10.48 -0.88
CA ARG A 151 -6.64 -11.28 -0.52
C ARG A 151 -7.06 -12.67 -0.14
N LEU A 152 -6.27 -13.65 -0.55
CA LEU A 152 -6.38 -15.02 -0.07
C LEU A 152 -5.21 -15.27 0.89
N SER A 153 -5.53 -15.55 2.15
CA SER A 153 -4.50 -15.90 3.14
C SER A 153 -3.93 -17.30 2.89
N THR A 154 -2.77 -17.60 3.44
CA THR A 154 -2.10 -18.89 3.27
C THR A 154 -2.87 -20.07 3.87
N ASP A 155 -3.75 -19.81 4.85
CA ASP A 155 -4.65 -20.80 5.44
C ASP A 155 -6.02 -20.89 4.72
N GLY A 156 -6.19 -20.18 3.60
CA GLY A 156 -7.34 -20.30 2.70
C GLY A 156 -8.54 -19.45 3.06
N LYS A 157 -8.33 -18.30 3.69
CA LYS A 157 -9.41 -17.33 3.96
C LYS A 157 -9.41 -16.20 2.93
N LEU A 158 -10.57 -15.88 2.40
CA LEU A 158 -10.80 -14.73 1.54
C LEU A 158 -11.06 -13.49 2.41
N VAL A 159 -10.21 -12.48 2.28
CA VAL A 159 -10.27 -11.21 3.02
C VAL A 159 -10.49 -10.08 2.01
N THR A 160 -11.57 -9.33 2.14
CA THR A 160 -11.98 -8.28 1.19
C THR A 160 -11.49 -6.88 1.57
N CYS A 161 -11.12 -6.66 2.83
CA CYS A 161 -10.60 -5.39 3.34
C CYS A 161 -9.27 -5.57 4.05
N LEU A 162 -8.35 -4.63 3.88
CA LEU A 162 -7.07 -4.61 4.58
C LEU A 162 -7.24 -4.48 6.11
N PHE A 163 -8.33 -3.86 6.55
CA PHE A 163 -8.65 -3.60 7.95
C PHE A 163 -9.66 -4.59 8.52
N ALA A 164 -9.90 -5.72 7.83
CA ALA A 164 -10.83 -6.74 8.30
C ALA A 164 -10.35 -7.38 9.61
N THR A 165 -11.30 -7.82 10.43
CA THR A 165 -11.06 -8.59 11.66
C THR A 165 -11.05 -10.12 11.41
N GLY A 166 -11.30 -10.54 10.16
CA GLY A 166 -11.31 -11.95 9.76
C GLY A 166 -11.50 -12.12 8.26
N GLY A 167 -11.71 -13.35 7.81
CA GLY A 167 -11.97 -13.68 6.41
C GLY A 167 -12.90 -14.88 6.28
N ILE A 168 -13.45 -15.07 5.09
CA ILE A 168 -14.35 -16.20 4.76
C ILE A 168 -13.51 -17.44 4.43
N ASP A 169 -13.81 -18.55 5.06
CA ASP A 169 -13.14 -19.82 4.86
C ASP A 169 -13.48 -20.43 3.49
N LEU A 170 -12.52 -20.36 2.56
CA LEU A 170 -12.58 -21.08 1.29
C LEU A 170 -11.91 -22.45 1.36
N LYS A 171 -11.03 -22.66 2.35
CA LYS A 171 -10.27 -23.91 2.46
C LYS A 171 -11.19 -25.11 2.67
N SER A 172 -12.18 -24.98 3.54
CA SER A 172 -13.13 -26.06 3.81
C SER A 172 -13.89 -26.48 2.56
N ALA A 173 -14.37 -25.51 1.77
CA ALA A 173 -15.01 -25.80 0.48
C ALA A 173 -14.03 -26.43 -0.53
N LEU A 174 -12.79 -25.92 -0.64
CA LEU A 174 -11.75 -26.45 -1.53
C LEU A 174 -11.26 -27.87 -1.13
N ARG A 175 -11.47 -28.30 0.12
CA ARG A 175 -11.08 -29.63 0.64
C ARG A 175 -12.25 -30.59 0.74
N SER A 176 -13.45 -30.15 0.42
CA SER A 176 -14.64 -30.97 0.25
C SER A 176 -14.82 -31.36 -1.22
N ASP A 177 -15.92 -31.99 -1.54
CA ASP A 177 -16.30 -32.32 -2.93
C ASP A 177 -16.98 -31.13 -3.67
N ALA A 178 -16.75 -29.87 -3.21
CA ALA A 178 -17.31 -28.70 -3.86
C ALA A 178 -16.72 -28.52 -5.26
N SER A 179 -17.58 -28.23 -6.22
CA SER A 179 -17.18 -27.94 -7.59
C SER A 179 -16.59 -26.53 -7.73
N ASP A 180 -15.91 -26.25 -8.83
CA ASP A 180 -15.45 -24.89 -9.15
C ASP A 180 -16.60 -23.87 -9.18
N ALA A 181 -17.80 -24.32 -9.59
CA ALA A 181 -19.00 -23.49 -9.59
C ALA A 181 -19.45 -23.12 -8.17
N ASP A 182 -19.40 -24.07 -7.23
CA ASP A 182 -19.73 -23.80 -5.82
C ASP A 182 -18.73 -22.80 -5.20
N ILE A 183 -17.44 -22.95 -5.49
CA ILE A 183 -16.40 -22.04 -5.06
C ILE A 183 -16.63 -20.63 -5.64
N ALA A 184 -16.94 -20.54 -6.94
CA ALA A 184 -17.24 -19.27 -7.60
C ALA A 184 -18.47 -18.60 -7.01
N GLU A 185 -19.52 -19.36 -6.65
CA GLU A 185 -20.73 -18.85 -6.00
C GLU A 185 -20.40 -18.27 -4.60
N ILE A 186 -19.59 -18.97 -3.80
CA ILE A 186 -19.15 -18.47 -2.49
C ILE A 186 -18.42 -17.13 -2.66
N ILE A 187 -17.46 -17.06 -3.59
CA ILE A 187 -16.68 -15.83 -3.85
C ILE A 187 -17.62 -14.71 -4.32
N ALA A 188 -18.52 -14.98 -5.26
CA ALA A 188 -19.48 -14.00 -5.78
C ALA A 188 -20.41 -13.47 -4.68
N LYS A 189 -20.89 -14.35 -3.80
CA LYS A 189 -21.75 -13.96 -2.67
C LYS A 189 -21.01 -13.03 -1.71
N VAL A 190 -19.75 -13.37 -1.35
CA VAL A 190 -18.91 -12.52 -0.51
C VAL A 190 -18.69 -11.17 -1.16
N TRP A 191 -18.34 -11.16 -2.45
CA TRP A 191 -18.05 -9.96 -3.21
C TRP A 191 -19.25 -9.05 -3.36
N ASN A 192 -20.40 -9.59 -3.71
CA ASN A 192 -21.65 -8.82 -3.91
C ASN A 192 -22.27 -8.31 -2.60
N GLY A 193 -22.01 -9.01 -1.48
CA GLY A 193 -22.44 -8.58 -0.14
C GLY A 193 -21.48 -7.62 0.57
N ARG A 194 -20.45 -7.16 -0.12
CA ARG A 194 -19.37 -6.37 0.44
C ARG A 194 -19.82 -4.93 0.72
N ASP A 195 -19.56 -4.45 1.94
CA ASP A 195 -19.79 -3.08 2.40
C ASP A 195 -18.58 -2.47 3.11
N ASP A 196 -17.38 -3.01 2.85
CA ASP A 196 -16.12 -2.60 3.49
C ASP A 196 -15.81 -1.11 3.23
N ARG A 197 -16.00 -0.26 4.23
CA ARG A 197 -15.76 1.18 4.18
C ARG A 197 -14.94 1.69 5.35
N TYR A 198 -14.07 0.85 5.90
CA TYR A 198 -13.33 1.17 7.12
C TYR A 198 -12.60 2.52 7.04
N SER A 199 -11.84 2.77 5.98
CA SER A 199 -11.06 4.01 5.84
C SER A 199 -11.96 5.25 5.72
N ASP A 200 -13.08 5.16 5.00
CA ASP A 200 -14.06 6.24 4.88
C ASP A 200 -14.71 6.55 6.24
N LEU A 201 -15.03 5.51 7.01
CA LEU A 201 -15.67 5.66 8.33
C LEU A 201 -14.68 6.16 9.37
N ARG A 202 -13.40 5.73 9.29
CA ARG A 202 -12.35 6.22 10.17
C ARG A 202 -12.19 7.73 10.07
N SER A 203 -12.13 8.29 8.86
CA SER A 203 -12.00 9.75 8.65
C SER A 203 -13.13 10.52 9.32
N LYS A 204 -14.36 9.99 9.27
CA LYS A 204 -15.54 10.60 9.90
C LYS A 204 -15.53 10.44 11.43
N ASN A 205 -15.00 9.33 11.95
CA ASN A 205 -14.96 9.07 13.40
C ASN A 205 -13.79 9.76 14.09
N THR A 206 -12.73 10.11 13.37
CA THR A 206 -11.55 10.80 13.95
C THR A 206 -11.86 12.26 14.32
N GLU A 207 -12.89 12.87 13.70
CA GLU A 207 -13.42 14.16 14.13
C GLU A 207 -14.22 14.09 15.45
N PHE A 208 -14.68 12.89 15.86
CA PHE A 208 -15.59 12.72 16.99
C PHE A 208 -15.07 11.87 18.15
N ASN A 209 -13.98 11.08 17.99
CA ASN A 209 -13.54 10.18 19.08
C ASN A 209 -12.03 9.90 19.07
N THR A 210 -11.37 10.40 20.06
CA THR A 210 -10.08 9.88 20.57
C THR A 210 -10.34 8.59 21.36
N GLY A 211 -10.75 7.48 20.72
CA GLY A 211 -10.84 6.24 21.49
C GLY A 211 -11.93 5.23 21.18
N SER A 212 -12.35 5.03 19.96
CA SER A 212 -13.16 3.85 19.65
C SER A 212 -12.32 2.81 18.90
N SER A 213 -11.78 1.84 19.63
CA SER A 213 -11.38 0.56 19.08
C SER A 213 -12.58 -0.09 18.39
N VAL A 214 -12.45 -0.43 17.11
CA VAL A 214 -13.34 -1.42 16.49
C VAL A 214 -13.15 -2.70 17.28
N ASP A 215 -14.22 -3.22 17.87
CA ASP A 215 -14.20 -4.44 18.67
C ASP A 215 -13.67 -5.60 17.83
N GLY A 216 -12.46 -6.07 18.11
CA GLY A 216 -11.80 -7.19 17.48
C GLY A 216 -10.39 -6.88 16.96
N ASP A 217 -9.49 -7.84 17.10
CA ASP A 217 -8.13 -7.75 16.58
C ASP A 217 -8.18 -7.75 15.04
N LYS A 218 -7.66 -6.68 14.41
CA LYS A 218 -7.52 -6.61 12.95
C LYS A 218 -6.54 -7.68 12.47
N VAL A 219 -6.77 -8.17 11.28
CA VAL A 219 -5.85 -9.11 10.64
C VAL A 219 -4.51 -8.42 10.38
N GLU A 220 -3.44 -9.04 10.84
CA GLU A 220 -2.10 -8.51 10.67
C GLU A 220 -1.64 -8.59 9.20
N MET A 221 -0.89 -7.59 8.75
CA MET A 221 -0.43 -7.45 7.37
C MET A 221 0.34 -8.68 6.87
N TYR A 222 1.24 -9.22 7.70
CA TYR A 222 2.04 -10.40 7.35
C TYR A 222 1.21 -11.68 7.16
N TYR A 223 0.00 -11.74 7.70
CA TYR A 223 -0.90 -12.88 7.56
C TYR A 223 -1.63 -12.89 6.20
N ILE A 224 -1.88 -11.73 5.64
CA ILE A 224 -2.62 -11.54 4.38
C ILE A 224 -1.73 -11.11 3.21
N GLY A 225 -0.42 -11.29 3.33
CA GLY A 225 0.52 -11.05 2.23
C GLY A 225 0.76 -9.57 1.93
N GLY A 226 0.99 -8.78 2.95
CA GLY A 226 1.34 -7.36 2.85
C GLY A 226 2.83 -7.11 2.84
#